data_ff103a9881929a31cdedf3bbe40ed5bf
#
_entry.id   ff103a9881929a31cdedf3bbe40ed5bf
#
_cell.length_a   1.000
_cell.length_b   1.000
_cell.length_c   1.000
_cell.angle_alpha   90.00
_cell.angle_beta   90.00
_cell.angle_gamma   90.00
#
_symmetry.space_group_name_H-M   'P 1'
#
loop_
_entity.id
_entity.type
_entity.pdbx_description
1 polymer ?
#
loop_
_entity_poly.entity_id
_entity_poly.type
_entity_poly.pdbx_seq_one_letter_code
_entity_poly.pdbx_strand_id
1 'polypeptide(L)'
;MAEGRDGRMQAVFLAIMVVGGLGLVAGAVLAFASMKFAVEVDPRVEELEATLPGVNCGACGHPSCTAAAKAIAEGKVPINTCVAGGEAITQMVARAMGVEAGPVVPRIAKVQCRGDVGIAKLQYEYHGIDDCRAAYVLFNGAKACPHGCLALGSCAKACPFDAIEYKFHRVPYVRYDKCTGCGVCVDVCPRNLIDLYGATDEVFVMCKSHDKGARVRKVCEVGCVACGVCERSCPFDAITVQDGLAVVEHSKCVKCGICVMMCPYNCIWGKPKQVRALITDRCNGCTICEKVCPANAVTGESKQLHVVDPDRCIACGLCVGKCPRDAIDMCEHEPALVKAA
;
A
#
# COMPACT_ATOMS: atom_id res chain seq x y z
N MET A 1 -40.46 -38.78 -62.10
CA MET A 1 -39.94 -38.31 -60.79
C MET A 1 -38.42 -38.61 -60.52
N ALA A 2 -37.67 -38.96 -61.54
CA ALA A 2 -36.21 -39.27 -61.41
C ALA A 2 -35.28 -38.10 -61.76
N GLU A 3 -35.74 -37.19 -62.67
CA GLU A 3 -34.87 -36.08 -63.16
C GLU A 3 -34.62 -34.95 -62.10
N GLY A 4 -35.48 -34.76 -61.12
CA GLY A 4 -35.29 -33.74 -60.10
C GLY A 4 -34.25 -34.08 -59.02
N ARG A 5 -33.79 -35.32 -58.89
CA ARG A 5 -32.81 -35.75 -57.88
C ARG A 5 -31.38 -35.54 -58.35
N ASP A 6 -31.14 -35.70 -59.65
CA ASP A 6 -29.81 -35.59 -60.26
C ASP A 6 -29.31 -34.13 -60.27
N GLY A 7 -30.19 -33.19 -60.59
CA GLY A 7 -29.88 -31.75 -60.56
C GLY A 7 -29.56 -31.20 -59.14
N ARG A 8 -30.24 -31.72 -58.10
CA ARG A 8 -29.92 -31.33 -56.72
C ARG A 8 -28.56 -31.89 -56.24
N MET A 9 -28.23 -33.10 -56.65
CA MET A 9 -26.94 -33.70 -56.28
C MET A 9 -25.79 -32.99 -56.95
N GLN A 10 -25.91 -32.59 -58.25
CA GLN A 10 -24.93 -31.78 -58.96
C GLN A 10 -24.77 -30.38 -58.32
N ALA A 11 -25.85 -29.72 -57.90
CA ALA A 11 -25.82 -28.43 -57.21
C ALA A 11 -25.09 -28.52 -55.84
N VAL A 12 -25.32 -29.58 -55.07
CA VAL A 12 -24.64 -29.84 -53.82
C VAL A 12 -23.16 -30.09 -54.03
N PHE A 13 -22.77 -30.92 -55.00
CA PHE A 13 -21.34 -31.14 -55.35
C PHE A 13 -20.69 -29.85 -55.79
N LEU A 14 -21.31 -29.03 -56.61
CA LEU A 14 -20.77 -27.74 -57.06
C LEU A 14 -20.58 -26.79 -55.89
N ALA A 15 -21.59 -26.72 -54.99
CA ALA A 15 -21.47 -25.89 -53.77
C ALA A 15 -20.31 -26.32 -52.86
N ILE A 16 -20.15 -27.62 -52.65
CA ILE A 16 -19.02 -28.19 -51.87
C ILE A 16 -17.67 -27.85 -52.52
N MET A 17 -17.58 -27.98 -53.84
CA MET A 17 -16.33 -27.67 -54.57
C MET A 17 -15.99 -26.18 -54.52
N VAL A 18 -17.00 -25.29 -54.66
CA VAL A 18 -16.81 -23.84 -54.60
C VAL A 18 -16.45 -23.38 -53.19
N VAL A 19 -17.21 -23.81 -52.17
CA VAL A 19 -16.95 -23.43 -50.77
C VAL A 19 -15.63 -24.05 -50.30
N GLY A 20 -15.35 -25.31 -50.60
CA GLY A 20 -14.11 -26.00 -50.27
C GLY A 20 -12.91 -25.36 -50.95
N GLY A 21 -13.04 -25.02 -52.26
CA GLY A 21 -12.00 -24.33 -52.99
C GLY A 21 -11.70 -22.93 -52.46
N LEU A 22 -12.72 -22.16 -52.13
CA LEU A 22 -12.58 -20.85 -51.45
C LEU A 22 -11.91 -20.99 -50.11
N GLY A 23 -12.30 -21.99 -49.32
CA GLY A 23 -11.70 -22.28 -48.02
C GLY A 23 -10.22 -22.64 -48.09
N LEU A 24 -9.86 -23.47 -49.09
CA LEU A 24 -8.44 -23.82 -49.33
C LEU A 24 -7.58 -22.60 -49.77
N VAL A 25 -8.10 -21.78 -50.67
CA VAL A 25 -7.42 -20.56 -51.10
C VAL A 25 -7.27 -19.57 -49.93
N ALA A 26 -8.34 -19.33 -49.18
CA ALA A 26 -8.27 -18.46 -48.01
C ALA A 26 -7.28 -18.99 -46.94
N GLY A 27 -7.33 -20.30 -46.67
CA GLY A 27 -6.41 -20.94 -45.75
C GLY A 27 -4.92 -20.83 -46.20
N ALA A 28 -4.66 -21.05 -47.50
CA ALA A 28 -3.31 -20.89 -48.06
C ALA A 28 -2.81 -19.43 -47.97
N VAL A 29 -3.69 -18.45 -48.27
CA VAL A 29 -3.35 -17.02 -48.15
C VAL A 29 -3.06 -16.64 -46.70
N LEU A 30 -3.90 -17.11 -45.75
CA LEU A 30 -3.67 -16.87 -44.33
C LEU A 30 -2.39 -17.53 -43.81
N ALA A 31 -2.12 -18.78 -44.21
CA ALA A 31 -0.87 -19.47 -43.86
C ALA A 31 0.34 -18.73 -44.38
N PHE A 32 0.30 -18.30 -45.66
CA PHE A 32 1.38 -17.51 -46.26
C PHE A 32 1.57 -16.16 -45.58
N ALA A 33 0.50 -15.47 -45.28
CA ALA A 33 0.53 -14.22 -44.54
C ALA A 33 1.10 -14.42 -43.14
N SER A 34 0.66 -15.46 -42.41
CA SER A 34 1.20 -15.82 -41.09
C SER A 34 2.71 -16.07 -41.11
N MET A 35 3.21 -16.79 -42.14
CA MET A 35 4.67 -17.03 -42.28
C MET A 35 5.43 -15.76 -42.64
N LYS A 36 4.86 -14.91 -43.52
CA LYS A 36 5.53 -13.67 -43.97
C LYS A 36 5.55 -12.56 -42.97
N PHE A 37 4.51 -12.51 -42.12
CA PHE A 37 4.35 -11.49 -41.07
C PHE A 37 4.63 -12.06 -39.67
N ALA A 38 5.22 -13.27 -39.56
CA ALA A 38 5.69 -13.79 -38.29
C ALA A 38 6.73 -12.82 -37.71
N VAL A 39 6.43 -12.24 -36.55
CA VAL A 39 7.39 -11.45 -35.76
C VAL A 39 8.20 -12.43 -34.93
N GLU A 40 9.52 -12.48 -35.16
CA GLU A 40 10.41 -13.24 -34.29
C GLU A 40 10.37 -12.62 -32.88
N VAL A 41 9.80 -13.34 -31.94
CA VAL A 41 9.81 -12.96 -30.53
C VAL A 41 11.08 -13.51 -29.92
N ASP A 42 11.84 -12.66 -29.23
CA ASP A 42 13.03 -13.09 -28.48
C ASP A 42 12.58 -14.13 -27.43
N PRO A 43 13.16 -15.36 -27.40
CA PRO A 43 12.75 -16.37 -26.40
C PRO A 43 12.81 -15.90 -24.95
N ARG A 44 13.70 -14.95 -24.65
CA ARG A 44 13.77 -14.32 -23.32
C ARG A 44 12.51 -13.53 -22.97
N VAL A 45 11.84 -12.95 -23.96
CA VAL A 45 10.57 -12.21 -23.73
C VAL A 45 9.46 -13.18 -23.34
N GLU A 46 9.37 -14.36 -23.96
CA GLU A 46 8.40 -15.40 -23.59
C GLU A 46 8.63 -15.92 -22.16
N GLU A 47 9.89 -16.19 -21.80
CA GLU A 47 10.26 -16.62 -20.46
C GLU A 47 9.92 -15.57 -19.41
N LEU A 48 10.23 -14.30 -19.69
CA LEU A 48 9.91 -13.17 -18.81
C LEU A 48 8.40 -12.94 -18.70
N GLU A 49 7.66 -13.06 -19.80
CA GLU A 49 6.20 -12.94 -19.79
C GLU A 49 5.53 -14.03 -18.95
N ALA A 50 6.00 -15.27 -19.06
CA ALA A 50 5.54 -16.39 -18.22
C ALA A 50 5.88 -16.20 -16.73
N THR A 51 6.94 -15.47 -16.43
CA THR A 51 7.40 -15.18 -15.07
C THR A 51 6.59 -14.03 -14.43
N LEU A 52 6.17 -13.04 -15.22
CA LEU A 52 5.43 -11.89 -14.74
C LEU A 52 3.99 -12.27 -14.34
N PRO A 53 3.34 -11.53 -13.40
CA PRO A 53 2.02 -11.89 -12.84
C PRO A 53 0.86 -11.92 -13.85
N GLY A 54 1.01 -11.40 -15.06
CA GLY A 54 -0.03 -11.37 -16.08
C GLY A 54 -1.24 -10.45 -15.82
N VAL A 55 -1.22 -9.70 -14.72
CA VAL A 55 -2.37 -8.86 -14.27
C VAL A 55 -2.57 -7.62 -15.13
N ASN A 56 -1.57 -7.21 -15.92
CA ASN A 56 -1.61 -6.01 -16.78
C ASN A 56 -2.04 -4.73 -16.03
N CYS A 57 -1.62 -4.57 -14.77
CA CYS A 57 -2.08 -3.48 -13.88
C CYS A 57 -1.51 -2.10 -14.25
N GLY A 58 -0.52 -2.01 -15.14
CA GLY A 58 0.10 -0.75 -15.57
C GLY A 58 1.01 -0.07 -14.53
N ALA A 59 1.12 -0.60 -13.31
CA ALA A 59 1.88 0.01 -12.21
C ALA A 59 3.38 0.20 -12.48
N CYS A 60 3.94 -0.59 -13.36
CA CYS A 60 5.32 -0.49 -13.82
C CYS A 60 5.54 0.56 -14.94
N GLY A 61 4.49 1.30 -15.33
CA GLY A 61 4.53 2.26 -16.43
C GLY A 61 4.37 1.65 -17.83
N HIS A 62 4.16 0.33 -17.92
CA HIS A 62 3.93 -0.38 -19.19
C HIS A 62 2.45 -0.80 -19.33
N PRO A 63 1.86 -0.76 -20.53
CA PRO A 63 0.45 -1.04 -20.75
C PRO A 63 0.08 -2.53 -20.54
N SER A 64 1.06 -3.44 -20.61
CA SER A 64 0.87 -4.87 -20.39
C SER A 64 2.12 -5.53 -19.80
N CYS A 65 1.96 -6.73 -19.23
CA CYS A 65 3.10 -7.54 -18.78
C CYS A 65 4.01 -7.95 -19.94
N THR A 66 3.46 -8.21 -21.14
CA THR A 66 4.24 -8.47 -22.36
C THR A 66 5.12 -7.27 -22.74
N ALA A 67 4.56 -6.04 -22.67
CA ALA A 67 5.33 -4.83 -22.95
C ALA A 67 6.43 -4.60 -21.90
N ALA A 68 6.18 -4.92 -20.64
CA ALA A 68 7.18 -4.88 -19.59
C ALA A 68 8.27 -5.93 -19.80
N ALA A 69 7.90 -7.18 -20.13
CA ALA A 69 8.84 -8.25 -20.44
C ALA A 69 9.80 -7.87 -21.58
N LYS A 70 9.25 -7.30 -22.66
CA LYS A 70 10.04 -6.80 -23.78
C LYS A 70 11.01 -5.69 -23.36
N ALA A 71 10.55 -4.71 -22.58
CA ALA A 71 11.39 -3.62 -22.10
C ALA A 71 12.51 -4.11 -21.17
N ILE A 72 12.26 -5.13 -20.34
CA ILE A 72 13.25 -5.78 -19.47
C ILE A 72 14.27 -6.55 -20.34
N ALA A 73 13.80 -7.36 -21.30
CA ALA A 73 14.68 -8.14 -22.19
C ALA A 73 15.63 -7.23 -23.01
N GLU A 74 15.13 -6.07 -23.44
CA GLU A 74 15.90 -5.05 -24.15
C GLU A 74 16.81 -4.21 -23.22
N GLY A 75 16.77 -4.42 -21.90
CA GLY A 75 17.55 -3.64 -20.93
C GLY A 75 17.14 -2.18 -20.79
N LYS A 76 15.95 -1.80 -21.31
CA LYS A 76 15.42 -0.42 -21.22
C LYS A 76 14.94 -0.04 -19.83
N VAL A 77 14.57 -1.02 -19.03
CA VAL A 77 14.09 -0.86 -17.67
C VAL A 77 14.77 -1.88 -16.74
N PRO A 78 14.90 -1.56 -15.44
CA PRO A 78 15.53 -2.46 -14.49
C PRO A 78 14.67 -3.71 -14.24
N ILE A 79 15.31 -4.81 -13.80
CA ILE A 79 14.66 -6.10 -13.53
C ILE A 79 13.58 -6.05 -12.45
N ASN A 80 13.67 -5.10 -11.52
CA ASN A 80 12.71 -4.87 -10.43
C ASN A 80 11.56 -3.93 -10.83
N THR A 81 11.34 -3.72 -12.11
CA THR A 81 10.28 -2.85 -12.64
C THR A 81 8.87 -3.33 -12.26
N CYS A 82 8.65 -4.65 -12.11
CA CYS A 82 7.35 -5.19 -11.74
C CYS A 82 7.06 -4.98 -10.24
N VAL A 83 6.44 -3.85 -9.89
CA VAL A 83 6.07 -3.52 -8.50
C VAL A 83 5.11 -4.54 -7.90
N ALA A 84 4.14 -5.02 -8.70
CA ALA A 84 3.12 -5.97 -8.26
C ALA A 84 3.68 -7.37 -7.96
N GLY A 85 4.79 -7.74 -8.59
CA GLY A 85 5.44 -9.04 -8.40
C GLY A 85 6.28 -9.15 -7.14
N GLY A 86 6.67 -8.02 -6.55
CA GLY A 86 7.49 -7.98 -5.35
C GLY A 86 8.85 -8.67 -5.52
N GLU A 87 9.42 -9.09 -4.40
CA GLU A 87 10.75 -9.71 -4.37
C GLU A 87 10.82 -11.05 -5.11
N ALA A 88 9.79 -11.89 -4.97
CA ALA A 88 9.78 -13.23 -5.58
C ALA A 88 9.88 -13.15 -7.11
N ILE A 89 9.06 -12.31 -7.75
CA ILE A 89 9.11 -12.11 -9.21
C ILE A 89 10.41 -11.44 -9.63
N THR A 90 10.91 -10.46 -8.87
CA THR A 90 12.20 -9.82 -9.17
C THR A 90 13.34 -10.83 -9.17
N GLN A 91 13.38 -11.78 -8.23
CA GLN A 91 14.38 -12.85 -8.20
C GLN A 91 14.24 -13.81 -9.39
N MET A 92 13.01 -14.16 -9.80
CA MET A 92 12.78 -15.01 -10.97
C MET A 92 13.22 -14.32 -12.26
N VAL A 93 12.87 -13.04 -12.44
CA VAL A 93 13.31 -12.21 -13.57
C VAL A 93 14.83 -12.08 -13.59
N ALA A 94 15.46 -11.88 -12.41
CA ALA A 94 16.91 -11.81 -12.30
C ALA A 94 17.60 -13.09 -12.77
N ARG A 95 17.04 -14.26 -12.42
CA ARG A 95 17.54 -15.57 -12.88
C ARG A 95 17.40 -15.72 -14.39
N ALA A 96 16.25 -15.37 -14.97
CA ALA A 96 16.01 -15.42 -16.41
C ALA A 96 16.96 -14.49 -17.19
N MET A 97 17.30 -13.34 -16.60
CA MET A 97 18.22 -12.37 -17.19
C MET A 97 19.71 -12.62 -16.86
N GLY A 98 20.02 -13.59 -15.99
CA GLY A 98 21.39 -13.88 -15.56
C GLY A 98 22.07 -12.77 -14.75
N VAL A 99 21.28 -11.95 -14.00
CA VAL A 99 21.78 -10.83 -13.19
C VAL A 99 21.40 -11.02 -11.73
N GLU A 100 22.10 -10.33 -10.82
CA GLU A 100 21.73 -10.35 -9.40
C GLU A 100 20.56 -9.40 -9.11
N ALA A 101 19.59 -9.88 -8.32
CA ALA A 101 18.48 -9.07 -7.86
C ALA A 101 18.94 -8.16 -6.71
N GLY A 102 18.78 -6.85 -6.88
CA GLY A 102 18.92 -5.91 -5.76
C GLY A 102 17.76 -6.04 -4.75
N PRO A 103 17.91 -5.51 -3.53
CA PRO A 103 16.87 -5.56 -2.50
C PRO A 103 15.61 -4.81 -2.96
N VAL A 104 14.45 -5.46 -2.85
CA VAL A 104 13.16 -4.87 -3.12
C VAL A 104 12.50 -4.51 -1.79
N VAL A 105 12.22 -3.22 -1.56
CA VAL A 105 11.45 -2.79 -0.39
C VAL A 105 9.96 -2.88 -0.71
N PRO A 106 9.22 -3.82 -0.09
CA PRO A 106 7.79 -3.94 -0.30
C PRO A 106 7.08 -2.64 0.11
N ARG A 107 6.13 -2.20 -0.71
CA ARG A 107 5.31 -1.01 -0.42
C ARG A 107 3.85 -1.40 -0.25
N ILE A 108 3.13 -0.67 0.59
CA ILE A 108 1.72 -0.92 0.90
C ILE A 108 0.96 0.39 0.78
N ALA A 109 -0.22 0.35 0.17
CA ALA A 109 -1.12 1.49 0.10
C ALA A 109 -1.74 1.75 1.48
N LYS A 110 -1.81 3.02 1.87
CA LYS A 110 -2.48 3.46 3.10
C LYS A 110 -3.42 4.61 2.82
N VAL A 111 -4.67 4.52 3.31
CA VAL A 111 -5.68 5.57 3.16
C VAL A 111 -5.53 6.55 4.31
N GLN A 112 -5.13 7.78 4.01
CA GLN A 112 -4.88 8.82 5.01
C GLN A 112 -6.15 9.59 5.36
N CYS A 113 -7.14 8.88 5.88
CA CYS A 113 -8.38 9.47 6.40
C CYS A 113 -8.98 8.52 7.43
N ARG A 114 -9.43 9.06 8.58
CA ARG A 114 -10.24 8.37 9.59
C ARG A 114 -11.64 8.96 9.74
N GLY A 115 -11.95 9.99 8.94
CA GLY A 115 -13.24 10.66 8.95
C GLY A 115 -14.34 9.78 8.36
N ASP A 116 -14.73 8.74 9.08
CA ASP A 116 -15.82 7.82 8.72
C ASP A 116 -17.21 8.44 8.94
N VAL A 117 -18.26 7.69 8.64
CA VAL A 117 -19.66 8.07 8.94
C VAL A 117 -19.82 8.31 10.44
N GLY A 118 -20.44 9.42 10.82
CA GLY A 118 -20.59 9.83 12.21
C GLY A 118 -19.39 10.58 12.82
N ILE A 119 -18.21 10.49 12.21
CA ILE A 119 -16.98 11.16 12.65
C ILE A 119 -16.74 12.45 11.85
N ALA A 120 -16.89 12.39 10.52
CA ALA A 120 -16.82 13.55 9.65
C ALA A 120 -18.23 14.02 9.28
N LYS A 121 -18.52 15.31 9.47
CA LYS A 121 -19.83 15.88 9.17
C LYS A 121 -20.13 15.85 7.68
N LEU A 122 -21.38 15.59 7.34
CA LEU A 122 -21.92 15.72 6.00
C LEU A 122 -22.52 17.13 5.81
N GLN A 123 -22.43 17.67 4.61
CA GLN A 123 -23.08 18.91 4.19
C GLN A 123 -24.46 18.63 3.58
N TYR A 124 -24.58 17.47 2.89
CA TYR A 124 -25.81 17.02 2.21
C TYR A 124 -25.77 15.49 2.08
N GLU A 125 -26.88 14.91 1.74
CA GLU A 125 -26.97 13.51 1.32
C GLU A 125 -26.63 13.39 -0.18
N TYR A 126 -25.77 12.46 -0.51
CA TYR A 126 -25.39 12.22 -1.89
C TYR A 126 -26.24 11.09 -2.48
N HIS A 127 -27.05 11.44 -3.49
CA HIS A 127 -27.85 10.50 -4.29
C HIS A 127 -27.35 10.52 -5.73
N GLY A 128 -26.27 9.84 -6.01
CA GLY A 128 -25.65 9.81 -7.34
C GLY A 128 -24.95 8.49 -7.62
N ILE A 129 -24.12 8.49 -8.65
CA ILE A 129 -23.32 7.33 -9.02
C ILE A 129 -22.31 7.04 -7.93
N ASP A 130 -22.15 5.76 -7.53
CA ASP A 130 -21.15 5.30 -6.57
C ASP A 130 -19.74 5.33 -7.18
N ASP A 131 -19.28 6.54 -7.46
CA ASP A 131 -17.94 6.84 -7.98
C ASP A 131 -17.38 8.11 -7.34
N CYS A 132 -16.13 8.02 -6.86
CA CYS A 132 -15.49 9.14 -6.18
C CYS A 132 -15.20 10.32 -7.11
N ARG A 133 -14.91 10.09 -8.40
CA ARG A 133 -14.64 11.17 -9.36
C ARG A 133 -15.93 11.92 -9.68
N ALA A 134 -17.03 11.19 -9.90
CA ALA A 134 -18.35 11.78 -10.13
C ALA A 134 -18.77 12.66 -8.94
N ALA A 135 -18.66 12.16 -7.71
CA ALA A 135 -19.00 12.92 -6.52
C ALA A 135 -18.03 14.09 -6.27
N TYR A 136 -16.77 13.98 -6.64
CA TYR A 136 -15.78 15.05 -6.51
C TYR A 136 -16.13 16.26 -7.39
N VAL A 137 -16.58 16.01 -8.63
CA VAL A 137 -17.01 17.06 -9.56
C VAL A 137 -18.29 17.74 -9.05
N LEU A 138 -19.18 16.99 -8.36
CA LEU A 138 -20.41 17.50 -7.78
C LEU A 138 -20.14 18.11 -6.40
N PHE A 139 -19.92 19.42 -6.35
CA PHE A 139 -19.72 20.20 -5.11
C PHE A 139 -18.65 19.60 -4.15
N ASN A 140 -17.64 18.96 -4.70
CA ASN A 140 -16.56 18.35 -3.92
C ASN A 140 -17.04 17.27 -2.91
N GLY A 141 -18.15 16.55 -3.24
CA GLY A 141 -18.71 15.46 -2.43
C GLY A 141 -19.42 15.88 -1.14
N ALA A 142 -20.12 14.94 -0.55
CA ALA A 142 -21.05 15.19 0.56
C ALA A 142 -20.40 15.57 1.90
N LYS A 143 -19.13 15.25 2.13
CA LYS A 143 -18.45 15.56 3.40
C LYS A 143 -18.08 17.03 3.51
N ALA A 144 -18.28 17.63 4.68
CA ALA A 144 -17.90 18.99 5.00
C ALA A 144 -16.37 19.22 4.97
N CYS A 145 -15.58 18.16 5.15
CA CYS A 145 -14.13 18.17 4.98
C CYS A 145 -13.76 18.08 3.50
N PRO A 146 -13.17 19.11 2.88
CA PRO A 146 -12.80 19.09 1.46
C PRO A 146 -11.65 18.14 1.16
N HIS A 147 -10.89 17.73 2.18
CA HIS A 147 -9.75 16.82 2.05
C HIS A 147 -10.10 15.38 2.46
N GLY A 148 -11.30 15.10 3.00
CA GLY A 148 -11.66 13.78 3.52
C GLY A 148 -12.06 12.78 2.44
N CYS A 149 -11.97 11.48 2.75
CA CYS A 149 -12.39 10.41 1.86
C CYS A 149 -13.87 10.53 1.49
N LEU A 150 -14.20 10.43 0.21
CA LEU A 150 -15.58 10.47 -0.29
C LEU A 150 -16.39 9.22 0.06
N ALA A 151 -15.70 8.13 0.37
CA ALA A 151 -16.28 6.86 0.82
C ALA A 151 -17.30 6.23 -0.17
N LEU A 152 -16.97 6.27 -1.49
CA LEU A 152 -17.76 5.65 -2.57
C LEU A 152 -17.03 4.47 -3.23
N GLY A 153 -15.86 4.08 -2.73
CA GLY A 153 -15.21 2.81 -3.04
C GLY A 153 -14.53 2.71 -4.41
N SER A 154 -14.30 3.81 -5.16
CA SER A 154 -13.63 3.73 -6.47
C SER A 154 -12.25 3.07 -6.41
N CYS A 155 -11.49 3.29 -5.32
CA CYS A 155 -10.20 2.63 -5.10
C CYS A 155 -10.32 1.10 -4.88
N ALA A 156 -11.40 0.64 -4.23
CA ALA A 156 -11.68 -0.78 -4.06
C ALA A 156 -12.07 -1.44 -5.37
N LYS A 157 -12.95 -0.79 -6.15
CA LYS A 157 -13.36 -1.27 -7.48
C LYS A 157 -12.19 -1.35 -8.48
N ALA A 158 -11.21 -0.46 -8.34
CA ALA A 158 -10.04 -0.41 -9.22
C ALA A 158 -8.90 -1.34 -8.78
N CYS A 159 -8.98 -1.96 -7.59
CA CYS A 159 -7.90 -2.79 -7.07
C CYS A 159 -7.87 -4.16 -7.78
N PRO A 160 -6.85 -4.49 -8.59
CA PRO A 160 -6.79 -5.77 -9.32
C PRO A 160 -6.47 -6.97 -8.41
N PHE A 161 -6.15 -6.73 -7.13
CA PHE A 161 -5.76 -7.75 -6.16
C PHE A 161 -6.79 -7.95 -5.04
N ASP A 162 -7.96 -7.32 -5.13
CA ASP A 162 -8.99 -7.32 -4.07
C ASP A 162 -8.41 -7.03 -2.67
N ALA A 163 -7.41 -6.16 -2.63
CA ALA A 163 -6.71 -5.80 -1.40
C ALA A 163 -7.40 -4.68 -0.62
N ILE A 164 -8.47 -4.07 -1.14
CA ILE A 164 -9.15 -2.95 -0.50
C ILE A 164 -10.57 -3.35 -0.14
N GLU A 165 -10.81 -3.49 1.16
CA GLU A 165 -12.14 -3.74 1.67
C GLU A 165 -12.93 -2.42 1.74
N TYR A 166 -14.12 -2.44 1.18
CA TYR A 166 -15.03 -1.31 1.16
C TYR A 166 -16.39 -1.69 1.71
N LYS A 167 -16.87 -0.89 2.65
CA LYS A 167 -18.26 -0.91 3.10
C LYS A 167 -18.90 0.42 2.72
N PHE A 168 -20.12 0.37 2.20
CA PHE A 168 -20.83 1.54 1.70
C PHE A 168 -20.78 2.73 2.67
N HIS A 169 -20.40 3.89 2.16
CA HIS A 169 -20.20 5.15 2.91
C HIS A 169 -19.12 5.13 4.00
N ARG A 170 -18.28 4.07 4.09
CA ARG A 170 -17.16 4.03 5.03
C ARG A 170 -15.83 4.26 4.33
N VAL A 171 -14.86 4.74 5.09
CA VAL A 171 -13.47 4.87 4.63
C VAL A 171 -12.94 3.46 4.32
N PRO A 172 -12.41 3.21 3.11
CA PRO A 172 -11.88 1.90 2.74
C PRO A 172 -10.69 1.48 3.60
N TYR A 173 -10.59 0.17 3.86
CA TYR A 173 -9.48 -0.44 4.56
C TYR A 173 -8.61 -1.27 3.61
N VAL A 174 -7.30 -1.10 3.69
CA VAL A 174 -6.35 -1.87 2.86
C VAL A 174 -5.89 -3.12 3.61
N ARG A 175 -6.08 -4.27 3.02
CA ARG A 175 -5.54 -5.55 3.49
C ARG A 175 -4.07 -5.66 3.12
N TYR A 176 -3.19 -5.61 4.10
CA TYR A 176 -1.74 -5.59 3.89
C TYR A 176 -1.19 -6.92 3.37
N ASP A 177 -1.86 -8.04 3.71
CA ASP A 177 -1.53 -9.38 3.22
C ASP A 177 -1.79 -9.58 1.72
N LYS A 178 -2.69 -8.78 1.12
CA LYS A 178 -3.02 -8.83 -0.30
C LYS A 178 -2.46 -7.66 -1.12
N CYS A 179 -2.06 -6.59 -0.44
CA CYS A 179 -1.61 -5.38 -1.12
C CYS A 179 -0.20 -5.55 -1.70
N THR A 180 -0.07 -5.44 -3.01
CA THR A 180 1.20 -5.52 -3.74
C THR A 180 1.90 -4.17 -3.92
N GLY A 181 1.29 -3.05 -3.46
CA GLY A 181 1.84 -1.71 -3.65
C GLY A 181 1.81 -1.19 -5.08
N CYS A 182 0.93 -1.72 -5.94
CA CYS A 182 0.88 -1.39 -7.37
C CYS A 182 0.53 0.08 -7.69
N GLY A 183 -0.10 0.82 -6.77
CA GLY A 183 -0.39 2.24 -6.95
C GLY A 183 -1.70 2.58 -7.69
N VAL A 184 -2.40 1.63 -8.31
CA VAL A 184 -3.65 1.89 -9.06
C VAL A 184 -4.68 2.65 -8.21
N CYS A 185 -4.78 2.33 -6.93
CA CYS A 185 -5.68 3.03 -5.99
C CYS A 185 -5.25 4.48 -5.71
N VAL A 186 -3.97 4.80 -5.83
CA VAL A 186 -3.43 6.17 -5.69
C VAL A 186 -3.95 7.02 -6.85
N ASP A 187 -3.79 6.52 -8.10
CA ASP A 187 -4.16 7.25 -9.33
C ASP A 187 -5.68 7.45 -9.46
N VAL A 188 -6.47 6.51 -8.94
CA VAL A 188 -7.94 6.59 -8.98
C VAL A 188 -8.50 7.55 -7.93
N CYS A 189 -7.75 7.88 -6.87
CA CYS A 189 -8.25 8.71 -5.79
C CYS A 189 -8.28 10.21 -6.17
N PRO A 190 -9.46 10.85 -6.38
CA PRO A 190 -9.51 12.23 -6.82
C PRO A 190 -9.05 13.24 -5.75
N ARG A 191 -8.86 12.79 -4.50
CA ARG A 191 -8.39 13.59 -3.37
C ARG A 191 -6.98 13.27 -2.92
N ASN A 192 -6.26 12.42 -3.64
CA ASN A 192 -4.89 12.00 -3.34
C ASN A 192 -4.70 11.56 -1.88
N LEU A 193 -5.66 10.79 -1.36
CA LEU A 193 -5.68 10.34 0.04
C LEU A 193 -4.93 9.03 0.26
N ILE A 194 -4.45 8.41 -0.80
CA ILE A 194 -3.78 7.12 -0.74
C ILE A 194 -2.34 7.32 -1.15
N ASP A 195 -1.42 6.94 -0.27
CA ASP A 195 0.00 6.94 -0.56
C ASP A 195 0.58 5.53 -0.34
N LEU A 196 1.72 5.27 -1.00
CA LEU A 196 2.47 4.03 -0.84
C LEU A 196 3.56 4.22 0.21
N TYR A 197 3.48 3.46 1.28
CA TYR A 197 4.46 3.42 2.38
C TYR A 197 5.27 2.14 2.35
N GLY A 198 6.45 2.14 2.92
CA GLY A 198 7.20 0.91 3.17
C GLY A 198 6.37 -0.07 4.02
N ALA A 199 6.44 -1.37 3.72
CA ALA A 199 5.69 -2.37 4.47
C ALA A 199 6.04 -2.37 5.97
N THR A 200 7.23 -1.89 6.31
CA THR A 200 7.70 -1.75 7.68
C THR A 200 7.28 -0.43 8.33
N ASP A 201 6.73 0.53 7.59
CA ASP A 201 6.27 1.80 8.15
C ASP A 201 4.95 1.58 8.91
N GLU A 202 5.00 1.71 10.22
CA GLU A 202 3.88 1.38 11.10
C GLU A 202 3.19 2.60 11.70
N VAL A 203 3.81 3.78 11.63
CA VAL A 203 3.25 5.02 12.18
C VAL A 203 2.99 6.02 11.07
N PHE A 204 1.75 6.50 10.94
CA PHE A 204 1.39 7.48 9.91
C PHE A 204 0.19 8.34 10.33
N VAL A 205 0.12 9.53 9.76
CA VAL A 205 -0.96 10.49 10.01
C VAL A 205 -2.14 10.16 9.11
N MET A 206 -3.31 9.91 9.71
CA MET A 206 -4.55 9.55 9.02
C MET A 206 -5.39 10.78 8.69
N CYS A 207 -4.73 11.80 8.13
CA CYS A 207 -5.35 13.06 7.72
C CYS A 207 -4.49 13.71 6.63
N LYS A 208 -5.12 14.37 5.68
CA LYS A 208 -4.47 15.23 4.66
C LYS A 208 -5.09 16.63 4.61
N SER A 209 -5.68 17.09 5.70
CA SER A 209 -6.23 18.44 5.76
C SER A 209 -5.15 19.45 6.12
N HIS A 210 -4.99 20.47 5.28
CA HIS A 210 -4.16 21.64 5.53
C HIS A 210 -4.96 22.82 6.07
N ASP A 211 -6.23 22.61 6.41
CA ASP A 211 -7.10 23.64 6.98
C ASP A 211 -6.65 24.03 8.39
N LYS A 212 -6.95 25.26 8.77
CA LYS A 212 -6.73 25.75 10.15
C LYS A 212 -7.45 24.85 11.15
N GLY A 213 -6.81 24.51 12.26
CA GLY A 213 -7.33 23.55 13.25
C GLY A 213 -8.75 23.87 13.77
N ALA A 214 -9.14 25.16 13.87
CA ALA A 214 -10.48 25.56 14.23
C ALA A 214 -11.54 25.14 13.18
N ARG A 215 -11.18 25.14 11.88
CA ARG A 215 -12.06 24.63 10.81
C ARG A 215 -12.12 23.11 10.83
N VAL A 216 -10.97 22.45 11.00
CA VAL A 216 -10.92 20.97 11.09
C VAL A 216 -11.85 20.46 12.18
N ARG A 217 -11.78 21.03 13.39
CA ARG A 217 -12.65 20.64 14.53
C ARG A 217 -14.15 20.83 14.28
N LYS A 218 -14.53 21.77 13.41
CA LYS A 218 -15.94 21.98 13.06
C LYS A 218 -16.50 20.86 12.16
N VAL A 219 -15.63 20.21 11.37
CA VAL A 219 -16.03 19.26 10.30
C VAL A 219 -15.62 17.82 10.55
N CYS A 220 -14.64 17.56 11.44
CA CYS A 220 -14.11 16.21 11.69
C CYS A 220 -13.58 16.10 13.13
N GLU A 221 -13.99 15.05 13.85
CA GLU A 221 -13.58 14.83 15.24
C GLU A 221 -12.15 14.30 15.36
N VAL A 222 -11.68 13.58 14.36
CA VAL A 222 -10.36 12.90 14.35
C VAL A 222 -9.37 13.55 13.38
N GLY A 223 -9.63 14.77 12.89
CA GLY A 223 -8.75 15.48 11.97
C GLY A 223 -7.52 16.07 12.65
N CYS A 224 -6.41 16.16 11.94
CA CYS A 224 -5.21 16.85 12.41
C CYS A 224 -5.48 18.36 12.52
N VAL A 225 -5.30 18.92 13.70
CA VAL A 225 -5.48 20.37 13.97
C VAL A 225 -4.15 21.12 14.06
N ALA A 226 -3.06 20.48 13.70
CA ALA A 226 -1.70 21.03 13.73
C ALA A 226 -1.29 21.56 15.13
N CYS A 227 -1.71 20.91 16.21
CA CYS A 227 -1.44 21.36 17.57
C CYS A 227 0.02 21.21 18.04
N GLY A 228 0.86 20.50 17.30
CA GLY A 228 2.28 20.28 17.58
C GLY A 228 2.56 19.36 18.78
N VAL A 229 1.56 18.74 19.40
CA VAL A 229 1.78 17.84 20.55
C VAL A 229 2.66 16.64 20.13
N CYS A 230 2.37 16.01 19.00
CA CYS A 230 3.14 14.88 18.49
C CYS A 230 4.60 15.25 18.17
N GLU A 231 4.83 16.44 17.62
CA GLU A 231 6.17 16.97 17.33
C GLU A 231 6.97 17.17 18.61
N ARG A 232 6.43 17.90 19.60
CA ARG A 232 7.08 18.14 20.89
C ARG A 232 7.30 16.87 21.71
N SER A 233 6.50 15.84 21.49
CA SER A 233 6.58 14.58 22.23
C SER A 233 7.53 13.56 21.56
N CYS A 234 8.02 13.83 20.36
CA CYS A 234 8.88 12.91 19.62
C CYS A 234 10.35 13.08 20.04
N PRO A 235 10.97 12.10 20.72
CA PRO A 235 12.36 12.22 21.15
C PRO A 235 13.38 11.98 20.01
N PHE A 236 12.88 11.69 18.78
CA PHE A 236 13.71 11.38 17.61
C PHE A 236 13.54 12.41 16.49
N ASP A 237 12.80 13.48 16.73
CA ASP A 237 12.48 14.51 15.72
C ASP A 237 11.93 13.90 14.39
N ALA A 238 11.22 12.76 14.54
CA ALA A 238 10.69 11.99 13.42
C ALA A 238 9.29 12.44 12.96
N ILE A 239 8.67 13.39 13.64
CA ILE A 239 7.37 13.95 13.26
C ILE A 239 7.41 15.47 13.45
N THR A 240 7.00 16.19 12.42
CA THR A 240 6.98 17.65 12.38
C THR A 240 5.63 18.14 11.90
N VAL A 241 5.26 19.37 12.23
CA VAL A 241 4.05 20.01 11.70
C VAL A 241 4.45 20.98 10.58
N GLN A 242 4.02 20.65 9.35
CA GLN A 242 4.29 21.44 8.15
C GLN A 242 2.98 21.78 7.45
N ASP A 243 2.81 23.02 7.02
CA ASP A 243 1.62 23.50 6.31
C ASP A 243 0.28 23.10 6.95
N GLY A 244 0.21 23.16 8.29
CA GLY A 244 -1.01 22.81 9.02
C GLY A 244 -1.30 21.33 9.20
N LEU A 245 -0.35 20.44 8.87
CA LEU A 245 -0.47 18.99 8.96
C LEU A 245 0.77 18.38 9.64
N ALA A 246 0.57 17.38 10.49
CA ALA A 246 1.68 16.59 11.00
C ALA A 246 2.18 15.62 9.92
N VAL A 247 3.51 15.55 9.75
CA VAL A 247 4.18 14.68 8.77
C VAL A 247 5.22 13.82 9.50
N VAL A 248 5.23 12.52 9.21
CA VAL A 248 6.19 11.56 9.78
C VAL A 248 7.34 11.34 8.81
N GLU A 249 8.57 11.55 9.28
CA GLU A 249 9.79 11.17 8.57
C GLU A 249 10.17 9.74 8.97
N HIS A 250 9.85 8.78 8.09
CA HIS A 250 10.00 7.34 8.38
C HIS A 250 11.45 6.91 8.55
N SER A 251 12.41 7.60 7.94
CA SER A 251 13.85 7.35 8.11
C SER A 251 14.34 7.54 9.57
N LYS A 252 13.71 8.48 10.28
CA LYS A 252 14.01 8.78 11.70
C LYS A 252 13.09 8.03 12.67
N CYS A 253 11.95 7.54 12.19
CA CYS A 253 10.91 6.96 13.04
C CYS A 253 11.28 5.57 13.55
N VAL A 254 11.45 5.42 14.86
CA VAL A 254 11.72 4.14 15.54
C VAL A 254 10.45 3.38 15.92
N LYS A 255 9.26 3.87 15.54
CA LYS A 255 7.96 3.22 15.75
C LYS A 255 7.57 3.02 17.22
N CYS A 256 8.02 3.90 18.11
CA CYS A 256 7.75 3.81 19.56
C CYS A 256 6.29 4.06 19.94
N GLY A 257 5.49 4.72 19.07
CA GLY A 257 4.06 4.97 19.30
C GLY A 257 3.73 6.14 20.24
N ILE A 258 4.71 6.91 20.75
CA ILE A 258 4.44 8.06 21.64
C ILE A 258 3.47 9.04 20.98
N CYS A 259 3.72 9.43 19.73
CA CYS A 259 2.88 10.38 19.00
C CYS A 259 1.45 9.85 18.79
N VAL A 260 1.25 8.53 18.72
CA VAL A 260 -0.08 7.90 18.64
C VAL A 260 -0.85 8.12 19.94
N MET A 261 -0.21 7.83 21.08
CA MET A 261 -0.82 7.99 22.42
C MET A 261 -1.06 9.45 22.78
N MET A 262 -0.15 10.33 22.39
CA MET A 262 -0.20 11.76 22.73
C MET A 262 -1.13 12.57 21.83
N CYS A 263 -1.65 11.99 20.73
CA CYS A 263 -2.54 12.73 19.83
C CYS A 263 -3.94 12.88 20.42
N PRO A 264 -4.37 14.11 20.80
CA PRO A 264 -5.68 14.32 21.43
C PRO A 264 -6.87 14.10 20.49
N TYR A 265 -6.59 14.00 19.18
CA TYR A 265 -7.62 13.79 18.13
C TYR A 265 -7.54 12.39 17.50
N ASN A 266 -6.69 11.50 18.00
CA ASN A 266 -6.51 10.16 17.48
C ASN A 266 -6.29 10.12 15.95
N CYS A 267 -5.65 11.15 15.37
CA CYS A 267 -5.42 11.21 13.92
C CYS A 267 -4.14 10.50 13.48
N ILE A 268 -3.32 10.04 14.42
CA ILE A 268 -2.12 9.26 14.14
C ILE A 268 -2.43 7.79 14.40
N TRP A 269 -2.14 6.95 13.43
CA TRP A 269 -2.26 5.51 13.58
C TRP A 269 -0.88 4.87 13.70
N GLY A 270 -0.78 3.83 14.50
CA GLY A 270 0.42 3.04 14.64
C GLY A 270 0.20 1.89 15.60
N LYS A 271 0.94 0.81 15.35
CA LYS A 271 1.04 -0.29 16.31
C LYS A 271 2.29 -0.05 17.13
N PRO A 272 2.21 0.20 18.45
CA PRO A 272 3.39 0.23 19.30
C PRO A 272 4.12 -1.11 19.21
N LYS A 273 5.44 -1.08 19.28
CA LYS A 273 6.25 -2.30 19.27
C LYS A 273 5.84 -3.21 20.44
N GLN A 274 5.71 -4.50 20.16
CA GLN A 274 5.44 -5.53 21.18
C GLN A 274 6.70 -5.99 21.92
N VAL A 275 7.74 -5.18 21.94
CA VAL A 275 8.98 -5.44 22.65
C VAL A 275 9.10 -4.50 23.84
N ARG A 276 9.84 -4.89 24.86
CA ARG A 276 10.10 -4.07 26.06
C ARG A 276 11.59 -4.12 26.37
N ALA A 277 12.08 -3.07 27.02
CA ALA A 277 13.43 -3.07 27.54
C ALA A 277 13.50 -3.96 28.79
N LEU A 278 14.51 -4.79 28.86
CA LEU A 278 14.85 -5.61 30.02
C LEU A 278 16.25 -5.23 30.49
N ILE A 279 16.39 -4.89 31.77
CA ILE A 279 17.70 -4.57 32.36
C ILE A 279 18.26 -5.86 32.96
N THR A 280 19.47 -6.20 32.53
CA THR A 280 20.19 -7.40 32.95
C THR A 280 21.07 -7.14 34.17
N ASP A 281 21.64 -8.18 34.75
CA ASP A 281 22.59 -8.17 35.88
C ASP A 281 23.87 -7.40 35.61
N ARG A 282 24.18 -7.08 34.35
CA ARG A 282 25.29 -6.19 33.95
C ARG A 282 25.11 -4.74 34.40
N CYS A 283 23.94 -4.39 34.93
CA CYS A 283 23.61 -3.05 35.38
C CYS A 283 24.42 -2.67 36.61
N ASN A 284 25.02 -1.47 36.60
CA ASN A 284 25.78 -0.92 37.71
C ASN A 284 25.06 0.21 38.48
N GLY A 285 23.75 0.46 38.15
CA GLY A 285 22.96 1.47 38.85
C GLY A 285 23.34 2.91 38.53
N CYS A 286 23.79 3.22 37.31
CA CYS A 286 24.24 4.57 36.92
C CYS A 286 23.13 5.59 36.71
N THR A 287 21.83 5.21 36.78
CA THR A 287 20.61 6.04 36.63
C THR A 287 20.41 6.69 35.25
N ILE A 288 21.27 6.47 34.27
CA ILE A 288 21.18 7.10 32.95
C ILE A 288 19.87 6.68 32.25
N CYS A 289 19.51 5.38 32.30
CA CYS A 289 18.30 4.84 31.68
C CYS A 289 17.02 5.44 32.26
N GLU A 290 16.97 5.76 33.54
CA GLU A 290 15.85 6.45 34.18
C GLU A 290 15.71 7.88 33.66
N LYS A 291 16.82 8.64 33.61
CA LYS A 291 16.84 10.04 33.13
C LYS A 291 16.46 10.21 31.68
N VAL A 292 16.78 9.24 30.81
CA VAL A 292 16.48 9.31 29.37
C VAL A 292 15.13 8.69 29.00
N CYS A 293 14.43 8.06 29.94
CA CYS A 293 13.17 7.39 29.69
C CYS A 293 12.00 8.39 29.53
N PRO A 294 11.46 8.62 28.34
CA PRO A 294 10.39 9.60 28.15
C PRO A 294 9.04 9.12 28.74
N ALA A 295 8.91 7.80 28.99
CA ALA A 295 7.72 7.20 29.58
C ALA A 295 7.82 7.03 31.12
N ASN A 296 8.92 7.43 31.73
CA ASN A 296 9.22 7.17 33.15
C ASN A 296 8.97 5.69 33.54
N ALA A 297 9.34 4.77 32.64
CA ALA A 297 9.14 3.33 32.80
C ALA A 297 10.31 2.65 33.52
N VAL A 298 11.39 3.35 33.81
CA VAL A 298 12.57 2.82 34.49
C VAL A 298 12.64 3.39 35.89
N THR A 299 12.79 2.53 36.88
CA THR A 299 12.95 2.89 38.30
C THR A 299 14.09 2.14 38.91
N GLY A 300 14.77 2.75 39.87
CA GLY A 300 15.87 2.13 40.61
C GLY A 300 16.65 3.15 41.41
N GLU A 301 17.44 2.67 42.40
CA GLU A 301 18.31 3.51 43.19
C GLU A 301 19.75 3.50 42.64
N SER A 302 20.49 4.56 42.91
CA SER A 302 21.90 4.65 42.50
C SER A 302 22.70 3.48 43.07
N LYS A 303 23.52 2.85 42.20
CA LYS A 303 24.35 1.66 42.50
C LYS A 303 23.55 0.37 42.73
N GLN A 304 22.25 0.36 42.42
CA GLN A 304 21.40 -0.83 42.45
C GLN A 304 20.91 -1.20 41.05
N LEU A 305 20.45 -2.44 40.88
CA LEU A 305 19.83 -2.88 39.64
C LEU A 305 18.54 -2.08 39.39
N HIS A 306 18.45 -1.46 38.22
CA HIS A 306 17.21 -0.78 37.79
C HIS A 306 16.24 -1.78 37.23
N VAL A 307 14.94 -1.45 37.31
CA VAL A 307 13.85 -2.28 36.80
C VAL A 307 13.02 -1.47 35.80
N VAL A 308 12.57 -2.13 34.75
CA VAL A 308 11.67 -1.54 33.76
C VAL A 308 10.25 -2.02 34.03
N ASP A 309 9.34 -1.06 34.18
CA ASP A 309 7.90 -1.34 34.21
C ASP A 309 7.45 -1.69 32.77
N PRO A 310 7.04 -2.94 32.51
CA PRO A 310 6.67 -3.38 31.16
C PRO A 310 5.41 -2.69 30.64
N ASP A 311 4.49 -2.28 31.50
CA ASP A 311 3.23 -1.65 31.11
C ASP A 311 3.43 -0.17 30.72
N ARG A 312 4.46 0.46 31.26
CA ARG A 312 4.83 1.85 30.95
C ARG A 312 5.87 1.95 29.84
N CYS A 313 6.60 0.88 29.57
CA CYS A 313 7.65 0.87 28.55
C CYS A 313 7.06 0.94 27.13
N ILE A 314 7.38 2.00 26.40
CA ILE A 314 6.94 2.25 25.02
C ILE A 314 7.90 1.70 23.96
N ALA A 315 8.85 0.86 24.34
CA ALA A 315 9.81 0.22 23.42
C ALA A 315 10.62 1.19 22.52
N CYS A 316 10.89 2.40 22.99
CA CYS A 316 11.59 3.42 22.19
C CYS A 316 13.08 3.12 21.97
N GLY A 317 13.70 2.30 22.82
CA GLY A 317 15.12 1.90 22.72
C GLY A 317 16.14 2.97 23.17
N LEU A 318 15.70 4.16 23.62
CA LEU A 318 16.62 5.24 24.05
C LEU A 318 17.56 4.80 25.17
N CYS A 319 17.04 4.02 26.12
CA CYS A 319 17.85 3.52 27.24
C CYS A 319 18.93 2.53 26.77
N VAL A 320 18.68 1.74 25.74
CA VAL A 320 19.65 0.78 25.18
C VAL A 320 20.86 1.53 24.64
N GLY A 321 20.66 2.49 23.73
CA GLY A 321 21.74 3.24 23.10
C GLY A 321 22.50 4.19 24.03
N LYS A 322 22.01 4.41 25.27
CA LYS A 322 22.66 5.26 26.28
C LYS A 322 23.26 4.48 27.44
N CYS A 323 23.08 3.16 27.45
CA CYS A 323 23.63 2.32 28.53
C CYS A 323 25.13 2.10 28.34
N PRO A 324 26.01 2.60 29.25
CA PRO A 324 27.45 2.46 29.10
C PRO A 324 27.97 1.03 29.39
N ARG A 325 27.08 0.15 29.88
CA ARG A 325 27.38 -1.23 30.24
C ARG A 325 26.75 -2.26 29.33
N ASP A 326 26.04 -1.81 28.29
CA ASP A 326 25.22 -2.68 27.42
C ASP A 326 24.34 -3.67 28.20
N ALA A 327 23.76 -3.16 29.29
CA ALA A 327 23.01 -3.96 30.26
C ALA A 327 21.49 -3.97 29.94
N ILE A 328 21.07 -3.49 28.78
CA ILE A 328 19.64 -3.36 28.43
C ILE A 328 19.39 -4.04 27.10
N ASP A 329 18.59 -5.08 27.14
CA ASP A 329 18.16 -5.84 25.97
C ASP A 329 16.70 -5.51 25.62
N MET A 330 16.33 -5.60 24.34
CA MET A 330 14.93 -5.46 23.88
C MET A 330 14.36 -6.86 23.68
N CYS A 331 13.43 -7.24 24.54
CA CYS A 331 12.79 -8.56 24.53
C CYS A 331 11.33 -8.47 24.04
N GLU A 332 10.86 -9.50 23.37
CA GLU A 332 9.43 -9.65 23.07
C GLU A 332 8.63 -9.76 24.36
N HIS A 333 7.56 -9.01 24.45
CA HIS A 333 6.64 -9.02 25.57
C HIS A 333 5.22 -9.26 25.03
N GLU A 334 4.61 -10.38 25.43
CA GLU A 334 3.20 -10.57 25.19
C GLU A 334 2.40 -9.47 25.92
N PRO A 335 1.60 -8.67 25.20
CA PRO A 335 0.76 -7.70 25.87
C PRO A 335 -0.21 -8.44 26.77
N ALA A 336 -0.26 -8.09 28.05
CA ALA A 336 -1.39 -8.43 28.88
C ALA A 336 -2.64 -7.97 28.11
N LEU A 337 -3.55 -8.91 27.79
CA LEU A 337 -4.79 -8.66 27.04
C LEU A 337 -5.43 -7.36 27.52
N VAL A 338 -5.30 -6.32 26.74
CA VAL A 338 -6.06 -5.08 26.95
C VAL A 338 -7.52 -5.50 26.82
N LYS A 339 -8.19 -5.65 27.93
CA LYS A 339 -9.64 -5.84 27.99
C LYS A 339 -10.24 -4.68 27.20
N ALA A 340 -10.87 -5.01 26.08
CA ALA A 340 -11.68 -4.09 25.32
C ALA A 340 -12.78 -3.57 26.26
N ALA A 341 -12.74 -2.26 26.54
CA ALA A 341 -13.83 -1.53 27.16
C ALA A 341 -14.60 -0.80 26.06
#